data_77c8c1496af6c2f7a95a8c342490abba
#
_entry.id   77c8c1496af6c2f7a95a8c342490abba
#
_cell.length_a   1.000
_cell.length_b   1.000
_cell.length_c   1.000
_cell.angle_alpha   90.00
_cell.angle_beta   90.00
_cell.angle_gamma   90.00
#
_symmetry.space_group_name_H-M   'P 1'
#
loop_
_entity.id
_entity.type
_entity.pdbx_description
1 polymer ?
#
loop_
_entity_poly.entity_id
_entity_poly.type
_entity_poly.pdbx_seq_one_letter_code
_entity_poly.pdbx_strand_id
1 'polypeptide(L)'
;DDIGFIVEEALKTIPEQSRYYRCMKDVIAWHKQYPGDWKRTWFECEKKWSSDIGCPDGVFVPFNIDAVINSAYILIGLLYGEGDFSKTLDIATRCGQDSDCNPASAGGILGAMLGYGNIPEKWMRNLREVEDMDFAYTDISLNRTYEMSFCQALEVIRRNGGSVGETDVTIACQQPVPV
;
A
#
# COMPACT_ATOMS: atom_id res chain seq x y z
N ASP A 1 -7.87 -5.90 12.67
CA ASP A 1 -7.08 -4.98 11.85
C ASP A 1 -5.59 -5.30 11.96
N ASP A 2 -5.19 -6.38 11.34
CA ASP A 2 -3.82 -6.91 11.35
C ASP A 2 -3.27 -6.83 9.91
N ILE A 3 -2.21 -6.05 9.72
CA ILE A 3 -1.54 -5.90 8.43
C ILE A 3 -1.08 -7.26 7.89
N GLY A 4 -0.59 -8.15 8.75
CA GLY A 4 -0.17 -9.50 8.35
C GLY A 4 -1.32 -10.30 7.76
N PHE A 5 -2.49 -10.25 8.40
CA PHE A 5 -3.70 -10.88 7.89
C PHE A 5 -4.14 -10.30 6.55
N ILE A 6 -4.19 -8.96 6.43
CA ILE A 6 -4.58 -8.28 5.19
C ILE A 6 -3.68 -8.70 4.03
N VAL A 7 -2.37 -8.74 4.26
CA VAL A 7 -1.39 -9.14 3.24
C VAL A 7 -1.54 -10.61 2.85
N GLU A 8 -1.71 -11.50 3.82
CA GLU A 8 -1.89 -12.93 3.54
C GLU A 8 -3.20 -13.21 2.78
N GLU A 9 -4.29 -12.49 3.09
CA GLU A 9 -5.55 -12.59 2.33
C GLU A 9 -5.40 -12.04 0.90
N ALA A 10 -4.74 -10.90 0.73
CA ALA A 10 -4.50 -10.33 -0.59
C ALA A 10 -3.66 -11.27 -1.48
N LEU A 11 -2.68 -11.95 -0.92
CA LEU A 11 -1.85 -12.90 -1.68
C LEU A 11 -2.62 -14.09 -2.23
N LYS A 12 -3.75 -14.46 -1.66
CA LYS A 12 -4.60 -15.54 -2.19
C LYS A 12 -5.18 -15.24 -3.57
N THR A 13 -5.18 -13.97 -3.99
CA THR A 13 -5.61 -13.55 -5.33
C THR A 13 -4.49 -13.64 -6.37
N ILE A 14 -3.26 -13.94 -5.96
CA ILE A 14 -2.07 -13.94 -6.81
C ILE A 14 -1.61 -15.39 -7.06
N PRO A 15 -1.32 -15.78 -8.32
CA PRO A 15 -0.81 -17.12 -8.60
C PRO A 15 0.52 -17.40 -7.86
N GLU A 16 0.57 -18.52 -7.13
CA GLU A 16 1.73 -18.87 -6.28
C GLU A 16 3.05 -19.01 -7.04
N GLN A 17 2.99 -19.42 -8.31
CA GLN A 17 4.14 -19.56 -9.18
C GLN A 17 4.69 -18.23 -9.71
N SER A 18 3.96 -17.13 -9.52
CA SER A 18 4.38 -15.82 -10.01
C SER A 18 5.61 -15.29 -9.26
N ARG A 19 6.44 -14.50 -9.96
CA ARG A 19 7.58 -13.80 -9.36
C ARG A 19 7.12 -12.88 -8.22
N TYR A 20 5.97 -12.20 -8.41
CA TYR A 20 5.39 -11.31 -7.44
C TYR A 20 5.03 -12.03 -6.12
N TYR A 21 4.22 -13.11 -6.20
CA TYR A 21 3.83 -13.89 -5.03
C TYR A 21 5.04 -14.38 -4.23
N ARG A 22 6.02 -14.98 -4.93
CA ARG A 22 7.23 -15.51 -4.28
C ARG A 22 8.04 -14.42 -3.58
N CYS A 23 8.17 -13.24 -4.18
CA CYS A 23 8.83 -12.11 -3.56
C CYS A 23 8.11 -11.66 -2.27
N MET A 24 6.80 -11.50 -2.31
CA MET A 24 6.01 -11.11 -1.13
C MET A 24 6.09 -12.16 -0.01
N LYS A 25 6.05 -13.45 -0.36
CA LYS A 25 6.22 -14.55 0.63
C LYS A 25 7.61 -14.55 1.27
N ASP A 26 8.65 -14.24 0.52
CA ASP A 26 10.01 -14.10 1.07
C ASP A 26 10.07 -12.91 2.06
N VAL A 27 9.49 -11.77 1.74
CA VAL A 27 9.45 -10.60 2.65
C VAL A 27 8.73 -10.96 3.96
N ILE A 28 7.59 -11.65 3.89
CA ILE A 28 6.88 -12.12 5.08
C ILE A 28 7.73 -13.08 5.91
N ALA A 29 8.43 -14.00 5.25
CA ALA A 29 9.33 -14.94 5.92
C ALA A 29 10.51 -14.24 6.60
N TRP A 30 11.12 -13.26 5.94
CA TRP A 30 12.21 -12.47 6.54
C TRP A 30 11.73 -11.56 7.65
N HIS A 31 10.54 -10.99 7.55
CA HIS A 31 9.95 -10.25 8.66
C HIS A 31 9.82 -11.13 9.92
N LYS A 32 9.35 -12.38 9.76
CA LYS A 32 9.28 -13.35 10.87
C LYS A 32 10.68 -13.76 11.40
N GLN A 33 11.68 -13.81 10.52
CA GLN A 33 13.05 -14.18 10.86
C GLN A 33 13.84 -13.03 11.52
N TYR A 34 13.56 -11.80 11.13
CA TYR A 34 14.28 -10.59 11.60
C TYR A 34 13.31 -9.58 12.22
N PRO A 35 12.61 -9.93 13.33
CA PRO A 35 11.65 -9.03 13.95
C PRO A 35 12.34 -7.75 14.42
N GLY A 36 11.79 -6.59 14.06
CA GLY A 36 12.35 -5.28 14.42
C GLY A 36 13.54 -4.80 13.55
N ASP A 37 14.11 -5.64 12.71
CA ASP A 37 15.22 -5.28 11.81
C ASP A 37 14.77 -5.24 10.35
N TRP A 38 14.06 -4.17 9.98
CA TRP A 38 13.60 -3.97 8.62
C TRP A 38 14.75 -3.84 7.60
N LYS A 39 15.91 -3.30 8.02
CA LYS A 39 17.08 -3.15 7.14
C LYS A 39 17.65 -4.50 6.73
N ARG A 40 17.59 -5.49 7.61
CA ARG A 40 18.01 -6.84 7.27
C ARG A 40 17.07 -7.48 6.26
N THR A 41 15.76 -7.36 6.46
CA THR A 41 14.77 -7.83 5.48
C THR A 41 14.93 -7.13 4.14
N TRP A 42 15.09 -5.80 4.14
CA TRP A 42 15.37 -5.04 2.93
C TRP A 42 16.62 -5.56 2.20
N PHE A 43 17.72 -5.79 2.92
CA PHE A 43 18.96 -6.30 2.34
C PHE A 43 18.82 -7.69 1.72
N GLU A 44 18.11 -8.60 2.37
CA GLU A 44 17.82 -9.93 1.80
C GLU A 44 16.92 -9.82 0.55
N CYS A 45 15.96 -8.89 0.57
CA CYS A 45 15.11 -8.60 -0.56
C CYS A 45 15.91 -8.06 -1.76
N GLU A 46 16.78 -7.08 -1.51
CA GLU A 46 17.71 -6.53 -2.51
C GLU A 46 18.55 -7.61 -3.16
N LYS A 47 19.22 -8.44 -2.35
CA LYS A 47 20.08 -9.52 -2.87
C LYS A 47 19.37 -10.52 -3.77
N LYS A 48 18.13 -10.83 -3.46
CA LYS A 48 17.39 -11.90 -4.15
C LYS A 48 16.54 -11.40 -5.31
N TRP A 49 15.95 -10.23 -5.18
CA TRP A 49 14.87 -9.77 -6.06
C TRP A 49 15.20 -8.52 -6.87
N SER A 50 16.16 -7.70 -6.42
CA SER A 50 16.62 -6.55 -7.19
C SER A 50 17.51 -7.00 -8.35
N SER A 51 17.40 -6.31 -9.47
CA SER A 51 18.35 -6.40 -10.58
C SER A 51 19.55 -5.46 -10.41
N ASP A 52 19.53 -4.65 -9.35
CA ASP A 52 20.53 -3.62 -9.06
C ASP A 52 21.75 -4.23 -8.37
N ILE A 53 22.58 -4.90 -9.13
CA ILE A 53 23.80 -5.55 -8.61
C ILE A 53 24.91 -4.50 -8.48
N GLY A 54 25.09 -3.96 -7.28
CA GLY A 54 26.24 -3.16 -6.89
C GLY A 54 26.22 -1.69 -7.31
N CYS A 55 25.20 -1.25 -8.03
CA CYS A 55 24.99 0.15 -8.38
C CYS A 55 23.50 0.42 -8.57
N PRO A 56 22.93 1.50 -8.01
CA PRO A 56 21.53 1.81 -8.22
C PRO A 56 21.18 1.92 -9.71
N ASP A 57 20.08 1.29 -10.11
CA ASP A 57 19.52 1.45 -11.44
C ASP A 57 19.38 2.95 -11.76
N GLY A 58 19.71 3.36 -12.97
CA GLY A 58 19.65 4.74 -13.40
C GLY A 58 20.95 5.55 -13.23
N VAL A 59 22.00 4.98 -12.62
CA VAL A 59 23.31 5.66 -12.57
C VAL A 59 24.02 5.58 -13.92
N PHE A 60 24.01 4.40 -14.54
CA PHE A 60 24.62 4.18 -15.86
C PHE A 60 23.65 3.58 -16.89
N VAL A 61 22.42 3.27 -16.45
CA VAL A 61 21.33 2.75 -17.28
C VAL A 61 20.07 3.56 -17.03
N PRO A 62 19.11 3.59 -17.95
CA PRO A 62 17.81 4.22 -17.67
C PRO A 62 17.18 3.65 -16.42
N PHE A 63 16.67 4.52 -15.55
CA PHE A 63 15.95 4.12 -14.35
C PHE A 63 14.72 3.29 -14.74
N ASN A 64 14.59 2.11 -14.15
CA ASN A 64 13.47 1.21 -14.39
C ASN A 64 12.79 0.85 -13.07
N ILE A 65 11.56 1.35 -12.89
CA ILE A 65 10.75 1.08 -11.71
C ILE A 65 10.19 -0.34 -11.81
N ASP A 66 10.77 -1.28 -11.10
CA ASP A 66 10.28 -2.66 -11.01
C ASP A 66 9.13 -2.75 -9.98
N ALA A 67 7.93 -3.08 -10.46
CA ALA A 67 6.75 -3.19 -9.62
C ALA A 67 6.90 -4.26 -8.52
N VAL A 68 7.66 -5.32 -8.74
CA VAL A 68 7.85 -6.39 -7.74
C VAL A 68 8.65 -5.88 -6.55
N ILE A 69 9.81 -5.26 -6.82
CA ILE A 69 10.67 -4.77 -5.73
C ILE A 69 10.04 -3.58 -4.99
N ASN A 70 9.39 -2.66 -5.69
CA ASN A 70 8.70 -1.53 -5.06
C ASN A 70 7.50 -1.99 -4.22
N SER A 71 6.75 -3.00 -4.66
CA SER A 71 5.72 -3.63 -3.82
C SER A 71 6.30 -4.30 -2.58
N ALA A 72 7.48 -4.90 -2.68
CA ALA A 72 8.18 -5.46 -1.52
C ALA A 72 8.55 -4.36 -0.50
N TYR A 73 8.95 -3.18 -0.95
CA TYR A 73 9.26 -2.04 -0.07
C TYR A 73 8.02 -1.47 0.61
N ILE A 74 6.89 -1.41 -0.10
CA ILE A 74 5.59 -1.08 0.49
C ILE A 74 5.27 -2.08 1.61
N LEU A 75 5.43 -3.37 1.33
CA LEU A 75 5.16 -4.44 2.29
C LEU A 75 6.09 -4.37 3.52
N ILE A 76 7.39 -4.10 3.32
CA ILE A 76 8.34 -3.88 4.42
C ILE A 76 7.89 -2.70 5.28
N GLY A 77 7.50 -1.57 4.67
CA GLY A 77 6.96 -0.41 5.38
C GLY A 77 5.75 -0.76 6.23
N LEU A 78 4.78 -1.47 5.67
CA LEU A 78 3.56 -1.88 6.37
C LEU A 78 3.84 -2.84 7.54
N LEU A 79 4.61 -3.90 7.31
CA LEU A 79 4.90 -4.93 8.32
C LEU A 79 5.71 -4.38 9.50
N TYR A 80 6.76 -3.62 9.22
CA TYR A 80 7.64 -3.07 10.26
C TYR A 80 7.14 -1.73 10.83
N GLY A 81 6.20 -1.10 10.17
CA GLY A 81 5.49 0.07 10.68
C GLY A 81 4.59 -0.22 11.86
N GLU A 82 4.09 -1.47 11.98
CA GLU A 82 3.29 -1.96 13.12
C GLU A 82 2.05 -1.08 13.40
N GLY A 83 1.45 -0.51 12.34
CA GLY A 83 0.30 0.38 12.45
C GLY A 83 0.62 1.84 12.76
N ASP A 84 1.88 2.19 13.05
CA ASP A 84 2.29 3.59 13.16
C ASP A 84 2.46 4.21 11.78
N PHE A 85 1.67 5.24 11.51
CA PHE A 85 1.61 5.91 10.20
C PHE A 85 2.97 6.51 9.81
N SER A 86 3.65 7.15 10.74
CA SER A 86 4.92 7.81 10.47
C SER A 86 6.06 6.84 10.26
N LYS A 87 6.10 5.79 11.07
CA LYS A 87 7.09 4.71 10.96
C LYS A 87 6.92 3.96 9.63
N THR A 88 5.67 3.68 9.25
CA THR A 88 5.35 3.04 7.97
C THR A 88 5.87 3.86 6.78
N LEU A 89 5.56 5.16 6.75
CA LEU A 89 6.02 6.04 5.67
C LEU A 89 7.54 6.19 5.65
N ASP A 90 8.19 6.37 6.82
CA ASP A 90 9.65 6.50 6.93
C ASP A 90 10.36 5.26 6.38
N ILE A 91 9.92 4.06 6.77
CA ILE A 91 10.52 2.81 6.31
C ILE A 91 10.31 2.61 4.80
N ALA A 92 9.08 2.79 4.30
CA ALA A 92 8.76 2.65 2.88
C ALA A 92 9.60 3.61 2.01
N THR A 93 9.78 4.86 2.46
CA THR A 93 10.64 5.85 1.80
C THR A 93 12.11 5.43 1.78
N ARG A 94 12.62 4.95 2.93
CA ARG A 94 14.03 4.58 3.08
C ARG A 94 14.44 3.29 2.38
N CYS A 95 13.49 2.47 2.00
CA CYS A 95 13.78 1.29 1.17
C CYS A 95 14.36 1.68 -0.20
N GLY A 96 14.08 2.86 -0.70
CA GLY A 96 14.67 3.38 -1.93
C GLY A 96 13.82 3.15 -3.17
N GLN A 97 14.45 3.25 -4.33
CA GLN A 97 13.85 3.25 -5.67
C GLN A 97 12.71 4.28 -5.79
N ASP A 98 11.47 3.87 -5.80
CA ASP A 98 10.31 4.77 -5.93
C ASP A 98 9.90 5.36 -4.57
N SER A 99 10.75 6.25 -4.05
CA SER A 99 10.67 6.77 -2.68
C SER A 99 9.55 7.78 -2.43
N ASP A 100 8.74 8.10 -3.43
CA ASP A 100 7.52 8.92 -3.35
C ASP A 100 6.25 8.07 -3.51
N CYS A 101 6.20 7.16 -4.48
CA CYS A 101 5.04 6.30 -4.66
C CYS A 101 4.93 5.20 -3.59
N ASN A 102 6.06 4.63 -3.15
CA ASN A 102 6.04 3.56 -2.14
C ASN A 102 5.41 4.01 -0.81
N PRO A 103 5.83 5.13 -0.18
CA PRO A 103 5.16 5.63 1.01
C PRO A 103 3.73 6.11 0.75
N ALA A 104 3.41 6.66 -0.42
CA ALA A 104 2.04 7.02 -0.78
C ALA A 104 1.13 5.78 -0.80
N SER A 105 1.58 4.68 -1.39
CA SER A 105 0.84 3.41 -1.44
C SER A 105 0.70 2.79 -0.03
N ALA A 106 1.78 2.74 0.75
CA ALA A 106 1.75 2.24 2.12
C ALA A 106 0.82 3.08 3.01
N GLY A 107 0.89 4.41 2.86
CA GLY A 107 0.02 5.35 3.57
C GLY A 107 -1.45 5.20 3.19
N GLY A 108 -1.75 4.95 1.91
CA GLY A 108 -3.11 4.69 1.44
C GLY A 108 -3.71 3.42 2.05
N ILE A 109 -2.95 2.33 2.08
CA ILE A 109 -3.38 1.06 2.68
C ILE A 109 -3.61 1.23 4.20
N LEU A 110 -2.63 1.80 4.90
CA LEU A 110 -2.73 2.01 6.34
C LEU A 110 -3.82 3.03 6.70
N GLY A 111 -3.96 4.10 5.91
CA GLY A 111 -5.02 5.09 6.08
C GLY A 111 -6.43 4.50 5.92
N ALA A 112 -6.61 3.60 4.94
CA ALA A 112 -7.87 2.89 4.77
C ALA A 112 -8.18 1.97 5.97
N MET A 113 -7.16 1.31 6.54
CA MET A 113 -7.29 0.48 7.72
C MET A 113 -7.63 1.30 8.98
N LEU A 114 -6.96 2.43 9.18
CA LEU A 114 -7.17 3.31 10.33
C LEU A 114 -8.47 4.12 10.24
N GLY A 115 -8.88 4.45 9.03
CA GLY A 115 -9.94 5.42 8.76
C GLY A 115 -9.44 6.87 8.83
N TYR A 116 -10.05 7.73 8.02
CA TYR A 116 -9.65 9.14 7.86
C TYR A 116 -9.48 9.91 9.18
N GLY A 117 -10.41 9.73 10.12
CA GLY A 117 -10.37 10.43 11.42
C GLY A 117 -9.23 10.02 12.35
N ASN A 118 -8.55 8.91 12.06
CA ASN A 118 -7.45 8.39 12.88
C ASN A 118 -6.07 8.60 12.23
N ILE A 119 -6.01 9.21 11.04
CA ILE A 119 -4.74 9.62 10.44
C ILE A 119 -4.14 10.75 11.29
N PRO A 120 -2.86 10.66 11.72
CA PRO A 120 -2.27 11.66 12.59
C PRO A 120 -2.29 13.06 11.97
N GLU A 121 -2.71 14.07 12.74
CA GLU A 121 -2.92 15.46 12.30
C GLU A 121 -1.71 16.05 11.56
N LYS A 122 -0.49 15.69 11.94
CA LYS A 122 0.72 16.16 11.24
C LYS A 122 0.77 15.79 9.75
N TRP A 123 0.10 14.70 9.35
CA TRP A 123 -0.01 14.24 7.97
C TRP A 123 -1.21 14.84 7.23
N MET A 124 -2.18 15.37 8.00
CA MET A 124 -3.37 16.05 7.47
C MET A 124 -3.21 17.57 7.45
N ARG A 125 -2.13 18.09 8.06
CA ARG A 125 -1.85 19.53 8.13
C ARG A 125 -1.83 20.14 6.74
N ASN A 126 -2.54 21.25 6.58
CA ASN A 126 -2.73 22.00 5.34
C ASN A 126 -3.62 21.28 4.28
N LEU A 127 -3.92 19.97 4.44
CA LEU A 127 -4.78 19.28 3.49
C LEU A 127 -6.19 19.89 3.51
N ARG A 128 -6.75 20.10 4.70
CA ARG A 128 -8.09 20.67 4.89
C ARG A 128 -8.25 22.07 4.29
N GLU A 129 -7.18 22.82 4.16
CA GLU A 129 -7.20 24.16 3.58
C GLU A 129 -7.34 24.12 2.04
N VAL A 130 -7.03 22.98 1.42
CA VAL A 130 -7.03 22.81 -0.03
C VAL A 130 -8.02 21.77 -0.54
N GLU A 131 -8.77 21.11 0.35
CA GLU A 131 -9.71 20.04 -0.03
C GLU A 131 -10.82 20.51 -0.97
N ASP A 132 -11.21 21.79 -0.92
CA ASP A 132 -12.22 22.40 -1.79
C ASP A 132 -11.62 23.06 -3.05
N MET A 133 -10.29 23.09 -3.17
CA MET A 133 -9.62 23.65 -4.34
C MET A 133 -9.60 22.64 -5.49
N ASP A 134 -9.99 23.09 -6.67
CA ASP A 134 -9.91 22.24 -7.85
C ASP A 134 -8.46 21.91 -8.23
N PHE A 135 -8.25 20.67 -8.65
CA PHE A 135 -6.97 20.28 -9.23
C PHE A 135 -6.72 21.06 -10.53
N ALA A 136 -5.46 21.32 -10.82
CA ALA A 136 -5.07 22.01 -12.04
C ALA A 136 -5.68 21.32 -13.27
N TYR A 137 -6.25 22.16 -14.16
CA TYR A 137 -6.90 21.73 -15.42
C TYR A 137 -8.17 20.86 -15.24
N THR A 138 -8.80 20.87 -14.08
CA THR A 138 -10.07 20.18 -13.82
C THR A 138 -11.04 21.09 -13.05
N ASP A 139 -12.28 20.65 -12.92
CA ASP A 139 -13.32 21.19 -12.06
C ASP A 139 -13.65 20.24 -10.90
N ILE A 140 -12.63 19.49 -10.45
CA ILE A 140 -12.74 18.46 -9.41
C ILE A 140 -11.78 18.78 -8.28
N SER A 141 -12.29 18.83 -7.05
CA SER A 141 -11.54 18.97 -5.82
C SER A 141 -11.34 17.62 -5.10
N LEU A 142 -10.54 17.61 -4.01
CA LEU A 142 -10.43 16.43 -3.14
C LEU A 142 -11.79 16.05 -2.55
N ASN A 143 -12.54 16.99 -2.02
CA ASN A 143 -13.87 16.71 -1.47
C ASN A 143 -14.80 16.12 -2.52
N ARG A 144 -14.76 16.62 -3.74
CA ARG A 144 -15.53 16.04 -4.83
C ARG A 144 -15.07 14.62 -5.17
N THR A 145 -13.78 14.36 -5.12
CA THR A 145 -13.20 13.02 -5.32
C THR A 145 -13.65 12.03 -4.24
N TYR A 146 -13.71 12.45 -2.98
CA TYR A 146 -14.21 11.62 -1.88
C TYR A 146 -15.67 11.22 -2.11
N GLU A 147 -16.54 12.17 -2.45
CA GLU A 147 -17.95 11.90 -2.77
C GLU A 147 -18.11 10.90 -3.92
N MET A 148 -17.40 11.13 -5.01
CA MET A 148 -17.45 10.27 -6.18
C MET A 148 -16.97 8.85 -5.84
N SER A 149 -15.85 8.73 -5.14
CA SER A 149 -15.28 7.43 -4.73
C SER A 149 -16.22 6.69 -3.77
N PHE A 150 -16.85 7.41 -2.85
CA PHE A 150 -17.83 6.82 -1.94
C PHE A 150 -19.06 6.29 -2.70
N CYS A 151 -19.61 7.07 -3.62
CA CYS A 151 -20.73 6.61 -4.46
C CYS A 151 -20.36 5.38 -5.28
N GLN A 152 -19.16 5.34 -5.85
CA GLN A 152 -18.65 4.19 -6.59
C GLN A 152 -18.49 2.96 -5.68
N ALA A 153 -17.98 3.14 -4.48
CA ALA A 153 -17.85 2.04 -3.50
C ALA A 153 -19.21 1.42 -3.17
N LEU A 154 -20.23 2.23 -2.93
CA LEU A 154 -21.58 1.76 -2.67
C LEU A 154 -22.16 0.97 -3.86
N GLU A 155 -21.88 1.42 -5.07
CA GLU A 155 -22.32 0.72 -6.29
C GLU A 155 -21.58 -0.63 -6.45
N VAL A 156 -20.29 -0.67 -6.18
CA VAL A 156 -19.51 -1.93 -6.22
C VAL A 156 -20.04 -2.92 -5.18
N ILE A 157 -20.38 -2.47 -3.98
CA ILE A 157 -20.99 -3.32 -2.94
C ILE A 157 -22.29 -3.93 -3.45
N ARG A 158 -23.20 -3.14 -4.02
CA ARG A 158 -24.48 -3.64 -4.58
C ARG A 158 -24.27 -4.67 -5.68
N ARG A 159 -23.35 -4.39 -6.62
CA ARG A 159 -23.06 -5.28 -7.76
C ARG A 159 -22.45 -6.61 -7.35
N ASN A 160 -21.80 -6.66 -6.20
CA ASN A 160 -21.15 -7.88 -5.68
C ASN A 160 -21.96 -8.58 -4.56
N GLY A 161 -23.27 -8.38 -4.56
CA GLY A 161 -24.18 -9.12 -3.67
C GLY A 161 -24.27 -8.58 -2.25
N GLY A 162 -23.72 -7.40 -1.99
CA GLY A 162 -23.92 -6.68 -0.75
C GLY A 162 -25.19 -5.80 -0.77
N SER A 163 -25.49 -5.16 0.34
CA SER A 163 -26.60 -4.22 0.47
C SER A 163 -26.15 -2.90 1.08
N VAL A 164 -26.87 -1.83 0.74
CA VAL A 164 -26.62 -0.48 1.24
C VAL A 164 -27.89 0.02 1.90
N GLY A 165 -27.87 0.18 3.21
CA GLY A 165 -28.91 0.78 4.04
C GLY A 165 -28.73 2.30 4.15
N GLU A 166 -29.49 2.93 5.04
CA GLU A 166 -29.40 4.37 5.28
C GLU A 166 -28.15 4.74 6.10
N THR A 167 -27.74 3.88 7.03
CA THR A 167 -26.65 4.14 7.98
C THR A 167 -25.55 3.06 7.97
N ASP A 168 -25.77 1.98 7.22
CA ASP A 168 -24.91 0.82 7.22
C ASP A 168 -24.78 0.20 5.84
N VAL A 169 -23.76 -0.60 5.65
CA VAL A 169 -23.56 -1.43 4.47
C VAL A 169 -23.27 -2.87 4.89
N THR A 170 -23.79 -3.82 4.12
CA THR A 170 -23.41 -5.23 4.24
C THR A 170 -22.56 -5.61 3.04
N ILE A 171 -21.34 -6.07 3.30
CA ILE A 171 -20.42 -6.53 2.25
C ILE A 171 -20.45 -8.05 2.23
N ALA A 172 -20.78 -8.63 1.07
CA ALA A 172 -20.72 -10.06 0.88
C ALA A 172 -19.26 -10.53 0.92
N CYS A 173 -18.97 -11.53 1.76
CA CYS A 173 -17.63 -12.14 1.79
C CYS A 173 -17.32 -12.78 0.44
N GLN A 174 -16.24 -12.34 -0.18
CA GLN A 174 -15.72 -12.90 -1.41
C GLN A 174 -14.71 -13.99 -1.10
N GLN A 175 -14.67 -15.03 -1.93
CA GLN A 175 -13.58 -16.01 -1.86
C GLN A 175 -12.48 -15.55 -2.81
N PRO A 176 -11.24 -15.32 -2.32
CA PRO A 176 -10.14 -14.94 -3.19
C PRO A 176 -9.82 -16.06 -4.17
N VAL A 177 -9.72 -15.71 -5.44
CA VAL A 177 -9.36 -16.64 -6.52
C VAL A 177 -8.18 -16.04 -7.27
N PRO A 178 -7.08 -16.82 -7.47
CA PRO A 178 -5.96 -16.37 -8.27
C PRO A 178 -6.38 -16.10 -9.73
N VAL A 179 -5.93 -14.99 -10.28
CA VAL A 179 -6.21 -14.56 -11.65
C VAL A 179 -5.04 -14.92 -12.57
#